data_c45b9c53f0ac092722477fcc4c02909b
#
_entry.id   c45b9c53f0ac092722477fcc4c02909b
#
_cell.length_a   1.000
_cell.length_b   1.000
_cell.length_c   1.000
_cell.angle_alpha   90.00
_cell.angle_beta   90.00
_cell.angle_gamma   90.00
#
_symmetry.space_group_name_H-M   'P 1'
#
loop_
_entity.id
_entity.type
_entity.pdbx_description
1 polymer ?
#
loop_
_entity_poly.entity_id
_entity_poly.type
_entity_poly.pdbx_seq_one_letter_code
_entity_poly.pdbx_strand_id
1 'polypeptide(L)'
;MSRVVWCARSERGSGSVLAVAIIGATVSIAVALCLVLAAHAANTRAQVAADAAALAAADTASGRIPGDACGRAAAIAAEHGVTLNGCDAGRTETFVTVSLDFGWITLTASSRAGLPDSVP
;
A
#
# COMPACT_ATOMS: atom_id res chain seq x y z
N MET A 1 27.84 -18.74 54.86
CA MET A 1 26.52 -19.32 54.49
C MET A 1 25.43 -18.28 54.28
N SER A 2 25.55 -17.04 54.74
CA SER A 2 24.53 -15.99 54.56
C SER A 2 24.58 -15.30 53.15
N ARG A 3 25.63 -15.49 52.38
CA ARG A 3 25.77 -14.88 51.05
C ARG A 3 24.99 -15.57 49.94
N VAL A 4 24.68 -16.86 50.08
CA VAL A 4 23.96 -17.64 49.07
C VAL A 4 22.47 -17.32 49.09
N VAL A 5 21.91 -16.94 50.20
CA VAL A 5 20.49 -16.60 50.37
C VAL A 5 20.13 -15.25 49.69
N TRP A 6 21.11 -14.34 49.63
CA TRP A 6 20.91 -13.02 49.02
C TRP A 6 20.88 -13.07 47.46
N CYS A 7 21.65 -13.95 46.85
CA CYS A 7 21.62 -14.12 45.40
C CYS A 7 20.30 -14.74 44.91
N ALA A 8 19.74 -15.70 45.64
CA ALA A 8 18.46 -16.32 45.30
C ALA A 8 17.28 -15.36 45.40
N ARG A 9 17.37 -14.34 46.25
CA ARG A 9 16.32 -13.34 46.44
C ARG A 9 16.32 -12.25 45.35
N SER A 10 17.49 -11.91 44.79
CA SER A 10 17.60 -10.96 43.68
C SER A 10 17.21 -11.58 42.34
N GLU A 11 17.33 -12.90 42.18
CA GLU A 11 16.94 -13.62 40.96
C GLU A 11 15.42 -13.71 40.77
N ARG A 12 14.61 -13.74 41.82
CA ARG A 12 13.15 -13.77 41.74
C ARG A 12 12.56 -12.46 41.19
N GLY A 13 13.12 -11.31 41.51
CA GLY A 13 12.72 -10.01 40.99
C GLY A 13 13.15 -9.79 39.56
N SER A 14 14.37 -10.25 39.16
CA SER A 14 14.92 -10.10 37.81
C SER A 14 14.21 -10.98 36.80
N GLY A 15 13.73 -12.18 37.13
CA GLY A 15 12.98 -13.05 36.26
C GLY A 15 11.63 -12.48 35.85
N SER A 16 10.93 -11.83 36.74
CA SER A 16 9.66 -11.15 36.47
C SER A 16 9.87 -9.94 35.55
N VAL A 17 10.87 -9.12 35.81
CA VAL A 17 11.21 -7.95 34.94
C VAL A 17 11.65 -8.40 33.57
N LEU A 18 12.45 -9.46 33.48
CA LEU A 18 12.88 -10.02 32.18
C LEU A 18 11.68 -10.55 31.38
N ALA A 19 10.75 -11.25 32.03
CA ALA A 19 9.55 -11.75 31.36
C ALA A 19 8.70 -10.61 30.78
N VAL A 20 8.48 -9.55 31.57
CA VAL A 20 7.75 -8.35 31.09
C VAL A 20 8.48 -7.66 29.95
N ALA A 21 9.81 -7.56 30.04
CA ALA A 21 10.62 -6.96 28.97
C ALA A 21 10.53 -7.75 27.65
N ILE A 22 10.57 -9.09 27.71
CA ILE A 22 10.42 -9.95 26.53
C ILE A 22 9.02 -9.81 25.93
N ILE A 23 7.98 -9.83 26.75
CA ILE A 23 6.61 -9.62 26.27
C ILE A 23 6.45 -8.24 25.63
N GLY A 24 6.95 -7.19 26.25
CA GLY A 24 6.93 -5.84 25.71
C GLY A 24 7.66 -5.74 24.36
N ALA A 25 8.83 -6.34 24.26
CA ALA A 25 9.60 -6.37 23.01
C ALA A 25 8.87 -7.13 21.88
N THR A 26 8.31 -8.31 22.18
CA THR A 26 7.57 -9.09 21.18
C THR A 26 6.32 -8.40 20.70
N VAL A 27 5.55 -7.79 21.60
CA VAL A 27 4.36 -7.00 21.23
C VAL A 27 4.74 -5.79 20.37
N SER A 28 5.81 -5.08 20.74
CA SER A 28 6.28 -3.93 19.96
C SER A 28 6.69 -4.31 18.55
N ILE A 29 7.41 -5.41 18.39
CA ILE A 29 7.80 -5.94 17.07
C ILE A 29 6.57 -6.34 16.26
N ALA A 30 5.62 -7.04 16.88
CA ALA A 30 4.39 -7.46 16.23
C ALA A 30 3.58 -6.27 15.71
N VAL A 31 3.41 -5.23 16.52
CA VAL A 31 2.72 -4.00 16.11
C VAL A 31 3.46 -3.31 14.96
N ALA A 32 4.78 -3.19 15.04
CA ALA A 32 5.59 -2.60 13.97
C ALA A 32 5.43 -3.35 12.65
N LEU A 33 5.46 -4.69 12.68
CA LEU A 33 5.24 -5.53 11.49
C LEU A 33 3.84 -5.35 10.92
N CYS A 34 2.80 -5.28 11.74
CA CYS A 34 1.43 -5.03 11.28
C CYS A 34 1.29 -3.69 10.58
N LEU A 35 1.94 -2.64 11.08
CA LEU A 35 1.93 -1.32 10.45
C LEU A 35 2.63 -1.32 9.09
N VAL A 36 3.78 -1.99 9.00
CA VAL A 36 4.51 -2.13 7.72
C VAL A 36 3.69 -2.91 6.70
N LEU A 37 3.08 -4.02 7.10
CA LEU A 37 2.23 -4.82 6.22
C LEU A 37 0.99 -4.05 5.75
N ALA A 38 0.37 -3.28 6.64
CA ALA A 38 -0.78 -2.43 6.29
C ALA A 38 -0.39 -1.35 5.27
N ALA A 39 0.75 -0.69 5.47
CA ALA A 39 1.27 0.30 4.52
C ALA A 39 1.61 -0.33 3.17
N HIS A 40 2.21 -1.52 3.16
CA HIS A 40 2.52 -2.26 1.95
C HIS A 40 1.25 -2.66 1.19
N ALA A 41 0.24 -3.15 1.89
CA ALA A 41 -1.05 -3.49 1.30
C ALA A 41 -1.75 -2.27 0.69
N ALA A 42 -1.70 -1.12 1.35
CA ALA A 42 -2.25 0.13 0.82
C ALA A 42 -1.52 0.59 -0.45
N ASN A 43 -0.19 0.50 -0.47
CA ASN A 43 0.61 0.82 -1.65
C ASN A 43 0.29 -0.10 -2.84
N THR A 44 0.19 -1.40 -2.60
CA THR A 44 -0.19 -2.39 -3.62
C THR A 44 -1.59 -2.10 -4.16
N ARG A 45 -2.54 -1.76 -3.29
CA ARG A 45 -3.90 -1.38 -3.69
C ARG A 45 -3.89 -0.15 -4.61
N ALA A 46 -3.12 0.88 -4.29
CA ALA A 46 -2.99 2.07 -5.11
C ALA A 46 -2.38 1.73 -6.48
N GLN A 47 -1.37 0.87 -6.53
CA GLN A 47 -0.75 0.43 -7.77
C GLN A 47 -1.71 -0.37 -8.65
N VAL A 48 -2.44 -1.33 -8.09
CA VAL A 48 -3.46 -2.12 -8.81
C VAL A 48 -4.56 -1.21 -9.37
N ALA A 49 -4.98 -0.21 -8.58
CA ALA A 49 -5.98 0.75 -9.03
C ALA A 49 -5.46 1.61 -10.20
N ALA A 50 -4.20 2.05 -10.15
CA ALA A 50 -3.57 2.79 -11.23
C ALA A 50 -3.48 1.95 -12.51
N ASP A 51 -3.09 0.69 -12.40
CA ASP A 51 -2.99 -0.25 -13.53
C ASP A 51 -4.37 -0.50 -14.17
N ALA A 52 -5.38 -0.76 -13.36
CA ALA A 52 -6.75 -0.96 -13.83
C ALA A 52 -7.31 0.30 -14.52
N ALA A 53 -7.07 1.48 -13.94
CA ALA A 53 -7.51 2.75 -14.52
C ALA A 53 -6.78 3.05 -15.84
N ALA A 54 -5.49 2.79 -15.91
CA ALA A 54 -4.70 2.98 -17.14
C ALA A 54 -5.15 2.05 -18.28
N LEU A 55 -5.43 0.78 -17.95
CA LEU A 55 -5.96 -0.18 -18.93
C LEU A 55 -7.35 0.22 -19.43
N ALA A 56 -8.24 0.63 -18.53
CA ALA A 56 -9.58 1.08 -18.91
C ALA A 56 -9.54 2.34 -19.80
N ALA A 57 -8.64 3.27 -19.49
CA ALA A 57 -8.42 4.45 -20.30
C ALA A 57 -7.84 4.10 -21.69
N ALA A 58 -6.89 3.17 -21.77
CA ALA A 58 -6.30 2.70 -23.02
C ALA A 58 -7.33 2.00 -23.91
N ASP A 59 -8.20 1.17 -23.36
CA ASP A 59 -9.28 0.49 -24.10
C ASP A 59 -10.28 1.50 -24.66
N THR A 60 -10.57 2.56 -23.92
CA THR A 60 -11.44 3.64 -24.39
C THR A 60 -10.74 4.50 -25.44
N ALA A 61 -9.46 4.86 -25.22
CA ALA A 61 -8.67 5.64 -26.17
C ALA A 61 -8.45 4.93 -27.50
N SER A 62 -8.35 3.58 -27.50
CA SER A 62 -8.23 2.76 -28.71
C SER A 62 -9.55 2.57 -29.46
N GLY A 63 -10.67 3.04 -28.92
CA GLY A 63 -12.00 2.91 -29.50
C GLY A 63 -12.69 1.57 -29.26
N ARG A 64 -12.11 0.68 -28.47
CA ARG A 64 -12.73 -0.60 -28.10
C ARG A 64 -13.98 -0.41 -27.24
N ILE A 65 -13.96 0.58 -26.39
CA ILE A 65 -15.06 0.96 -25.52
C ILE A 65 -15.43 2.42 -25.84
N PRO A 66 -16.71 2.73 -26.11
CA PRO A 66 -17.12 4.11 -26.35
C PRO A 66 -17.04 4.93 -25.07
N GLY A 67 -16.71 6.23 -25.20
CA GLY A 67 -16.71 7.19 -24.10
C GLY A 67 -15.43 7.97 -24.00
N ASP A 68 -15.28 8.68 -22.86
CA ASP A 68 -14.10 9.44 -22.52
C ASP A 68 -13.10 8.61 -21.74
N ALA A 69 -11.86 8.53 -22.21
CA ALA A 69 -10.81 7.72 -21.64
C ALA A 69 -10.50 8.10 -20.19
N CYS A 70 -10.33 9.39 -19.91
CA CYS A 70 -10.02 9.87 -18.57
C CYS A 70 -11.23 9.78 -17.63
N GLY A 71 -12.44 9.95 -18.14
CA GLY A 71 -13.68 9.71 -17.38
C GLY A 71 -13.82 8.23 -16.98
N ARG A 72 -13.45 7.31 -17.87
CA ARG A 72 -13.42 5.87 -17.55
C ARG A 72 -12.38 5.53 -16.50
N ALA A 73 -11.18 6.10 -16.63
CA ALA A 73 -10.13 5.95 -15.62
C ALA A 73 -10.57 6.43 -14.24
N ALA A 74 -11.25 7.58 -14.18
CA ALA A 74 -11.77 8.13 -12.93
C ALA A 74 -12.82 7.23 -12.28
N ALA A 75 -13.71 6.64 -13.08
CA ALA A 75 -14.73 5.70 -12.60
C ALA A 75 -14.09 4.43 -12.00
N ILE A 76 -13.10 3.85 -12.68
CA ILE A 76 -12.37 2.67 -12.20
C ILE A 76 -11.57 3.00 -10.93
N ALA A 77 -10.90 4.15 -10.90
CA ALA A 77 -10.18 4.60 -9.69
C ALA A 77 -11.14 4.70 -8.48
N ALA A 78 -12.31 5.28 -8.68
CA ALA A 78 -13.33 5.40 -7.63
C ALA A 78 -13.82 4.02 -7.13
N GLU A 79 -14.01 3.05 -8.02
CA GLU A 79 -14.36 1.66 -7.64
C GLU A 79 -13.29 1.01 -6.75
N HIS A 80 -12.03 1.34 -6.95
CA HIS A 80 -10.91 0.88 -6.12
C HIS A 80 -10.70 1.73 -4.86
N GLY A 81 -11.50 2.78 -4.66
CA GLY A 81 -11.39 3.66 -3.50
C GLY A 81 -10.18 4.58 -3.53
N VAL A 82 -9.68 4.92 -4.70
CA VAL A 82 -8.59 5.88 -4.91
C VAL A 82 -9.08 7.08 -5.74
N THR A 83 -8.31 8.16 -5.68
CA THR A 83 -8.62 9.38 -6.44
C THR A 83 -7.72 9.50 -7.66
N LEU A 84 -8.29 9.75 -8.81
CA LEU A 84 -7.55 10.06 -10.03
C LEU A 84 -7.01 11.48 -9.97
N ASN A 85 -5.67 11.63 -9.97
CA ASN A 85 -5.01 12.94 -9.91
C ASN A 85 -4.47 13.39 -11.28
N GLY A 86 -4.12 12.46 -12.13
CA GLY A 86 -3.62 12.75 -13.45
C GLY A 86 -4.06 11.70 -14.46
N CYS A 87 -4.38 12.13 -15.66
CA CYS A 87 -4.72 11.26 -16.75
C CYS A 87 -4.29 11.92 -18.07
N ASP A 88 -3.47 11.22 -18.82
CA ASP A 88 -3.08 11.59 -20.16
C ASP A 88 -3.35 10.40 -21.11
N ALA A 89 -4.41 10.52 -21.86
CA ALA A 89 -4.81 9.51 -22.85
C ALA A 89 -4.25 9.88 -24.23
N GLY A 90 -3.02 9.50 -24.47
CA GLY A 90 -2.35 9.72 -25.76
C GLY A 90 -2.78 8.72 -26.83
N ARG A 91 -2.29 8.91 -28.05
CA ARG A 91 -2.60 8.05 -29.19
C ARG A 91 -1.90 6.69 -29.14
N THR A 92 -0.78 6.60 -28.48
CA THR A 92 0.06 5.40 -28.40
C THR A 92 0.11 4.80 -27.01
N GLU A 93 -0.12 5.62 -26.00
CA GLU A 93 -0.06 5.21 -24.59
C GLU A 93 -0.97 6.07 -23.73
N THR A 94 -1.39 5.52 -22.64
CA THR A 94 -2.17 6.22 -21.61
C THR A 94 -1.39 6.20 -20.30
N PHE A 95 -1.28 7.37 -19.67
CA PHE A 95 -0.62 7.53 -18.40
C PHE A 95 -1.63 7.99 -17.34
N VAL A 96 -1.65 7.31 -16.21
CA VAL A 96 -2.58 7.56 -15.10
C VAL A 96 -1.84 7.69 -13.80
N THR A 97 -2.21 8.66 -12.99
CA THR A 97 -1.73 8.84 -11.63
C THR A 97 -2.92 8.87 -10.66
N VAL A 98 -2.84 8.06 -9.62
CA VAL A 98 -3.86 7.98 -8.57
C VAL A 98 -3.26 8.24 -7.20
N SER A 99 -4.09 8.66 -6.25
CA SER A 99 -3.71 8.82 -4.86
C SER A 99 -4.67 8.07 -3.93
N LEU A 100 -4.12 7.54 -2.85
CA LEU A 100 -4.84 6.87 -1.78
C LEU A 100 -4.43 7.50 -0.46
N ASP A 101 -5.39 7.99 0.30
CA ASP A 101 -5.16 8.48 1.65
C ASP A 101 -5.07 7.31 2.63
N PHE A 102 -3.94 7.21 3.29
CA PHE A 102 -3.67 6.21 4.31
C PHE A 102 -3.32 6.90 5.64
N GLY A 103 -4.34 7.14 6.46
CA GLY A 103 -4.19 7.86 7.72
C GLY A 103 -3.74 9.32 7.47
N TRP A 104 -2.53 9.64 7.87
CA TRP A 104 -1.91 10.97 7.72
C TRP A 104 -0.94 11.06 6.52
N ILE A 105 -0.82 9.97 5.75
CA ILE A 105 0.04 9.90 4.55
C ILE A 105 -0.83 9.69 3.32
N THR A 106 -0.52 10.39 2.24
CA THR A 106 -1.10 10.15 0.92
C THR A 106 -0.13 9.33 0.08
N LEU A 107 -0.57 8.17 -0.36
CA LEU A 107 0.19 7.29 -1.27
C LEU A 107 -0.18 7.63 -2.71
N THR A 108 0.83 7.77 -3.56
CA THR A 108 0.64 8.06 -4.98
C THR A 108 1.17 6.88 -5.80
N ALA A 109 0.40 6.44 -6.78
CA ALA A 109 0.80 5.42 -7.73
C ALA A 109 0.53 5.88 -9.15
N SER A 110 1.40 5.50 -10.07
CA SER A 110 1.27 5.83 -11.49
C SER A 110 1.41 4.57 -12.33
N SER A 111 0.65 4.52 -13.42
CA SER A 111 0.72 3.43 -14.37
C SER A 111 0.65 3.94 -15.82
N ARG A 112 1.23 3.17 -16.70
CA ARG A 112 1.23 3.42 -18.15
C ARG A 112 0.71 2.18 -18.87
N ALA A 113 -0.26 2.37 -19.73
CA ALA A 113 -0.77 1.33 -20.61
C ALA A 113 -0.51 1.70 -22.07
N GLY A 114 0.10 0.79 -22.82
CA GLY A 114 0.23 0.92 -24.27
C GLY A 114 -1.07 0.57 -24.96
N LEU A 115 -1.36 1.22 -26.09
CA LEU A 115 -2.49 0.86 -26.93
C LEU A 115 -2.15 -0.40 -27.76
N PRO A 116 -3.16 -1.28 -28.01
CA PRO A 116 -2.91 -2.57 -28.67
C PRO A 116 -2.42 -2.48 -30.12
N ASP A 117 -2.60 -1.34 -30.77
CA ASP A 117 -2.22 -1.13 -32.18
C ASP A 117 -0.79 -0.60 -32.36
N SER A 118 -0.01 -0.53 -31.27
CA SER A 118 1.40 -0.12 -31.31
C SER A 118 2.35 -1.26 -31.67
N VAL A 119 1.84 -2.41 -32.11
CA VAL A 119 2.65 -3.52 -32.61
C VAL A 119 2.99 -3.26 -34.07
N PRO A 120 4.27 -3.15 -34.40
CA PRO A 120 4.70 -2.97 -35.79
C PRO A 120 4.39 -4.21 -36.65
#